data_a4f2d2e39bdd71a98637d03b2a0560bd
#
_entry.id   a4f2d2e39bdd71a98637d03b2a0560bd
#
_cell.length_a   1.000
_cell.length_b   1.000
_cell.length_c   1.000
_cell.angle_alpha   90.00
_cell.angle_beta   90.00
_cell.angle_gamma   90.00
#
_symmetry.space_group_name_H-M   'P 1'
#
loop_
_entity.id
_entity.type
_entity.pdbx_description
1 polymer ?
#
loop_
_entity_poly.entity_id
_entity_poly.type
_entity_poly.pdbx_seq_one_letter_code
_entity_poly.pdbx_strand_id
1 'polypeptide(L)'
;LAALPAFIRKARSNGGCGDGHGNVCGFGLMHGETLVGYATSDEAYALIVDIGTTTVAALLVDTARRHVVAARGEHNAQSPYGADVISRIRHETEWEEHRNGPNPLQQAIAKQISAMLAGLLEQAGIGDVDFLSLTGNTTMMHLLCGLPGEHIGKAPFIPATLEPMRLPAADLGIASQAPAFLLPGISAYIGADIVASLLAADAHRSQPPFLLVDLGTNAET
;
A
#
# COMPACT_ATOMS: atom_id res chain seq x y z
N LEU A 1 0.37 -14.60 -4.44
CA LEU A 1 -0.81 -14.72 -3.55
C LEU A 1 -0.53 -15.51 -2.26
N ALA A 2 0.53 -16.35 -2.23
CA ALA A 2 0.95 -17.07 -1.03
C ALA A 2 1.53 -16.14 0.07
N ALA A 3 1.93 -14.94 -0.26
CA ALA A 3 2.58 -14.00 0.64
C ALA A 3 1.65 -12.88 1.17
N LEU A 4 0.36 -12.91 0.86
CA LEU A 4 -0.59 -12.14 1.64
C LEU A 4 -0.52 -12.69 3.07
N PRO A 5 -0.04 -11.92 4.06
CA PRO A 5 -0.03 -12.39 5.44
C PRO A 5 -1.43 -12.91 5.76
N ALA A 6 -1.54 -13.85 6.70
CA ALA A 6 -2.82 -14.40 7.13
C ALA A 6 -3.66 -13.31 7.83
N PHE A 7 -4.12 -12.32 7.05
CA PHE A 7 -4.80 -11.13 7.49
C PHE A 7 -6.22 -11.39 8.00
N ILE A 8 -6.76 -12.59 7.75
CA ILE A 8 -8.12 -12.90 8.13
C ILE A 8 -8.13 -14.20 8.94
N ARG A 9 -8.08 -14.06 10.25
CA ARG A 9 -8.62 -15.11 11.12
C ARG A 9 -10.07 -14.75 11.43
N LYS A 10 -10.99 -15.57 10.94
CA LYS A 10 -12.41 -15.51 11.24
C LYS A 10 -12.60 -15.66 12.75
N ALA A 11 -12.71 -14.55 13.47
CA ALA A 11 -13.17 -14.58 14.85
C ALA A 11 -14.70 -14.69 14.82
N ARG A 12 -15.25 -15.89 14.87
CA ARG A 12 -16.65 -16.09 15.23
C ARG A 12 -16.82 -15.63 16.67
N SER A 13 -17.58 -14.56 16.92
CA SER A 13 -18.16 -14.35 18.23
C SER A 13 -19.14 -15.52 18.45
N ASN A 14 -18.93 -16.33 19.48
CA ASN A 14 -19.86 -17.36 19.93
C ASN A 14 -21.08 -16.70 20.62
N GLY A 15 -21.90 -15.99 19.85
CA GLY A 15 -23.17 -15.45 20.27
C GLY A 15 -24.14 -15.67 19.15
N GLY A 16 -25.10 -16.56 19.33
CA GLY A 16 -26.11 -16.88 18.34
C GLY A 16 -26.83 -15.61 17.85
N CYS A 17 -26.87 -15.39 16.55
CA CYS A 17 -27.78 -14.46 15.92
C CYS A 17 -29.21 -14.97 16.17
N GLY A 18 -29.92 -14.41 17.14
CA GLY A 18 -31.27 -14.90 17.41
C GLY A 18 -32.15 -14.16 18.37
N ASP A 19 -31.75 -13.10 18.99
CA ASP A 19 -32.59 -12.39 19.94
C ASP A 19 -32.57 -10.87 19.70
N GLY A 20 -33.66 -10.39 19.26
CA GLY A 20 -34.24 -9.04 19.10
C GLY A 20 -33.59 -7.78 19.66
N HIS A 21 -32.34 -7.78 20.02
CA HIS A 21 -31.58 -6.65 20.50
C HIS A 21 -30.34 -6.42 19.63
N GLY A 22 -30.49 -5.72 18.51
CA GLY A 22 -29.46 -4.95 17.81
C GLY A 22 -28.01 -5.46 17.73
N ASN A 23 -27.74 -6.75 17.90
CA ASN A 23 -26.42 -7.33 17.81
C ASN A 23 -26.03 -7.47 16.33
N VAL A 24 -25.12 -6.62 15.89
CA VAL A 24 -24.51 -6.71 14.56
C VAL A 24 -23.61 -7.95 14.55
N CYS A 25 -24.00 -8.98 13.81
CA CYS A 25 -23.12 -10.09 13.49
C CYS A 25 -22.07 -9.60 12.51
N GLY A 26 -20.80 -9.60 12.90
CA GLY A 26 -19.70 -9.19 12.07
C GLY A 26 -18.50 -10.11 12.23
N PHE A 27 -17.55 -10.00 11.28
CA PHE A 27 -16.27 -10.70 11.30
C PHE A 27 -15.18 -9.70 11.71
N GLY A 28 -14.32 -10.09 12.65
CA GLY A 28 -13.12 -9.33 12.96
C GLY A 28 -12.05 -9.55 11.89
N LEU A 29 -11.53 -8.47 11.33
CA LEU A 29 -10.34 -8.52 10.49
C LEU A 29 -9.11 -8.46 11.40
N MET A 30 -8.26 -9.50 11.36
CA MET A 30 -7.10 -9.62 12.24
C MET A 30 -5.80 -9.52 11.45
N HIS A 31 -4.87 -8.73 11.95
CA HIS A 31 -3.47 -8.76 11.55
C HIS A 31 -2.65 -9.35 12.70
N GLY A 32 -2.21 -10.59 12.55
CA GLY A 32 -1.64 -11.34 13.66
C GLY A 32 -2.67 -11.49 14.79
N GLU A 33 -2.37 -10.96 15.97
CA GLU A 33 -3.27 -10.93 17.13
C GLU A 33 -4.05 -9.60 17.27
N THR A 34 -3.79 -8.64 16.38
CA THR A 34 -4.39 -7.31 16.43
C THR A 34 -5.67 -7.26 15.58
N LEU A 35 -6.78 -6.83 16.18
CA LEU A 35 -8.02 -6.54 15.48
C LEU A 35 -7.85 -5.23 14.68
N VAL A 36 -7.92 -5.32 13.35
CA VAL A 36 -7.70 -4.17 12.46
C VAL A 36 -8.98 -3.61 11.86
N GLY A 37 -10.07 -4.34 11.95
CA GLY A 37 -11.38 -3.90 11.44
C GLY A 37 -12.48 -4.91 11.68
N TYR A 38 -13.68 -4.58 11.23
CA TYR A 38 -14.86 -5.44 11.23
C TYR A 38 -15.43 -5.49 9.84
N ALA A 39 -15.82 -6.68 9.39
CA ALA A 39 -16.63 -6.88 8.19
C ALA A 39 -18.03 -7.34 8.58
N THR A 40 -19.03 -6.88 7.88
CA THR A 40 -20.44 -7.25 8.11
C THR A 40 -20.87 -8.48 7.29
N SER A 41 -19.99 -8.97 6.41
CA SER A 41 -20.21 -10.13 5.55
C SER A 41 -19.04 -11.10 5.58
N ASP A 42 -19.23 -12.30 5.02
CA ASP A 42 -18.16 -13.29 4.78
C ASP A 42 -17.17 -12.82 3.70
N GLU A 43 -17.44 -11.70 3.07
CA GLU A 43 -16.64 -11.09 2.02
C GLU A 43 -15.75 -10.03 2.62
N ALA A 44 -14.48 -10.05 2.26
CA ALA A 44 -13.51 -9.08 2.70
C ALA A 44 -12.60 -8.73 1.52
N TYR A 45 -12.58 -7.45 1.16
CA TYR A 45 -11.85 -6.95 0.02
C TYR A 45 -10.71 -6.04 0.43
N ALA A 46 -9.61 -6.13 -0.30
CA ALA A 46 -8.47 -5.25 -0.12
C ALA A 46 -8.03 -4.66 -1.45
N LEU A 47 -7.59 -3.41 -1.42
CA LEU A 47 -6.82 -2.82 -2.50
C LEU A 47 -5.33 -3.01 -2.20
N ILE A 48 -4.63 -3.69 -3.08
CA ILE A 48 -3.18 -3.85 -3.02
C ILE A 48 -2.57 -2.97 -4.10
N VAL A 49 -1.67 -2.06 -3.71
CA VAL A 49 -1.06 -1.11 -4.64
C VAL A 49 0.45 -1.22 -4.57
N ASP A 50 1.06 -1.36 -5.74
CA ASP A 50 2.50 -1.19 -5.94
C ASP A 50 2.76 0.14 -6.65
N ILE A 51 3.47 1.05 -5.98
CA ILE A 51 3.77 2.39 -6.45
C ILE A 51 5.17 2.38 -7.08
N GLY A 52 5.24 1.89 -8.32
CA GLY A 52 6.49 1.95 -9.08
C GLY A 52 6.81 3.37 -9.56
N THR A 53 8.06 3.63 -9.87
CA THR A 53 8.51 4.92 -10.43
C THR A 53 7.82 5.24 -11.75
N THR A 54 7.64 4.25 -12.61
CA THR A 54 7.03 4.41 -13.94
C THR A 54 5.57 4.01 -13.97
N THR A 55 5.21 2.93 -13.29
CA THR A 55 3.87 2.33 -13.32
C THR A 55 3.34 2.15 -11.91
N VAL A 56 2.08 2.52 -11.70
CA VAL A 56 1.33 2.17 -10.50
C VAL A 56 0.43 0.99 -10.84
N ALA A 57 0.57 -0.10 -10.11
CA ALA A 57 -0.26 -1.28 -10.25
C ALA A 57 -1.19 -1.45 -9.04
N ALA A 58 -2.46 -1.75 -9.30
CA ALA A 58 -3.46 -1.97 -8.26
C ALA A 58 -4.23 -3.26 -8.51
N LEU A 59 -4.41 -4.04 -7.46
CA LEU A 59 -5.18 -5.26 -7.44
C LEU A 59 -6.32 -5.14 -6.43
N LEU A 60 -7.55 -5.41 -6.86
CA LEU A 60 -8.67 -5.64 -5.95
C LEU A 60 -8.72 -7.13 -5.63
N VAL A 61 -8.61 -7.48 -4.37
CA VAL A 61 -8.45 -8.86 -3.91
C VAL A 61 -9.57 -9.23 -2.94
N ASP A 62 -10.27 -10.34 -3.22
CA ASP A 62 -11.07 -11.03 -2.22
C ASP A 62 -10.11 -11.78 -1.29
N THR A 63 -9.96 -11.25 -0.09
CA THR A 63 -9.00 -11.79 0.88
C THR A 63 -9.51 -13.03 1.58
N ALA A 64 -10.83 -13.24 1.63
CA ALA A 64 -11.45 -14.44 2.17
C ALA A 64 -11.23 -15.64 1.24
N ARG A 65 -11.40 -15.43 -0.07
CA ARG A 65 -11.20 -16.46 -1.10
C ARG A 65 -9.79 -16.48 -1.67
N ARG A 66 -8.97 -15.48 -1.35
CA ARG A 66 -7.57 -15.32 -1.79
C ARG A 66 -7.42 -15.27 -3.31
N HIS A 67 -8.27 -14.54 -4.00
CA HIS A 67 -8.16 -14.37 -5.44
C HIS A 67 -8.23 -12.89 -5.85
N VAL A 68 -7.62 -12.57 -6.98
CA VAL A 68 -7.70 -11.24 -7.59
C VAL A 68 -9.04 -11.12 -8.30
N VAL A 69 -9.84 -10.13 -7.90
CA VAL A 69 -11.16 -9.83 -8.47
C VAL A 69 -11.00 -8.97 -9.72
N ALA A 70 -10.16 -7.95 -9.63
CA ALA A 70 -9.85 -7.03 -10.72
C ALA A 70 -8.43 -6.49 -10.58
N ALA A 71 -7.84 -6.04 -11.68
CA ALA A 71 -6.49 -5.49 -11.72
C ALA A 71 -6.44 -4.28 -12.65
N ARG A 72 -5.59 -3.30 -12.30
CA ARG A 72 -5.36 -2.11 -13.10
C ARG A 72 -3.90 -1.68 -13.00
N GLY A 73 -3.32 -1.28 -14.13
CA GLY A 73 -1.99 -0.69 -14.19
C GLY A 73 -2.06 0.62 -14.96
N GLU A 74 -1.43 1.67 -14.45
CA GLU A 74 -1.41 2.98 -15.07
C GLU A 74 -0.01 3.60 -14.98
N HIS A 75 0.31 4.50 -15.90
CA HIS A 75 1.53 5.29 -15.79
C HIS A 75 1.46 6.16 -14.55
N ASN A 76 2.57 6.24 -13.80
CA ASN A 76 2.62 6.99 -12.54
C ASN A 76 2.34 8.47 -12.78
N ALA A 77 1.29 9.00 -12.15
CA ALA A 77 0.85 10.39 -12.29
C ALA A 77 1.86 11.44 -11.77
N GLN A 78 2.91 10.99 -11.07
CA GLN A 78 4.03 11.85 -10.66
C GLN A 78 5.04 12.11 -11.78
N SER A 79 4.95 11.42 -12.93
CA SER A 79 5.90 11.55 -14.05
C SER A 79 6.09 12.99 -14.57
N PRO A 80 5.07 13.87 -14.59
CA PRO A 80 5.26 15.27 -14.98
C PRO A 80 6.20 16.08 -14.06
N TYR A 81 6.37 15.61 -12.81
CA TYR A 81 7.24 16.24 -11.81
C TYR A 81 8.67 15.66 -11.80
N GLY A 82 8.90 14.58 -12.53
CA GLY A 82 10.21 13.94 -12.67
C GLY A 82 10.09 12.54 -13.26
N ALA A 83 10.95 12.24 -14.24
CA ALA A 83 10.95 10.95 -14.94
C ALA A 83 11.49 9.82 -14.06
N ASP A 84 12.34 10.14 -13.09
CA ASP A 84 13.00 9.19 -12.19
C ASP A 84 12.92 9.64 -10.73
N VAL A 85 13.43 8.80 -9.83
CA VAL A 85 13.44 9.03 -8.38
C VAL A 85 14.14 10.33 -8.01
N ILE A 86 15.33 10.58 -8.57
CA ILE A 86 16.16 11.74 -8.21
C ILE A 86 15.51 13.06 -8.66
N SER A 87 14.95 13.08 -9.85
CA SER A 87 14.24 14.27 -10.35
C SER A 87 12.99 14.59 -9.53
N ARG A 88 12.29 13.58 -9.01
CA ARG A 88 11.14 13.78 -8.10
C ARG A 88 11.57 14.28 -6.73
N ILE A 89 12.65 13.73 -6.16
CA ILE A 89 13.24 14.24 -4.91
C ILE A 89 13.61 15.70 -5.07
N ARG A 90 14.27 16.06 -6.18
CA ARG A 90 14.63 17.45 -6.45
C ARG A 90 13.42 18.36 -6.53
N HIS A 91 12.39 17.94 -7.27
CA HIS A 91 11.14 18.71 -7.38
C HIS A 91 10.46 18.90 -6.01
N GLU A 92 10.42 17.86 -5.21
CA GLU A 92 9.87 17.88 -3.85
C GLU A 92 10.66 18.85 -2.95
N THR A 93 12.00 18.79 -2.98
CA THR A 93 12.87 19.68 -2.21
C THR A 93 12.65 21.15 -2.61
N GLU A 94 12.61 21.45 -3.92
CA GLU A 94 12.32 22.80 -4.43
C GLU A 94 10.94 23.30 -4.00
N TRP A 95 9.92 22.41 -3.96
CA TRP A 95 8.59 22.74 -3.46
C TRP A 95 8.61 23.02 -1.94
N GLU A 96 9.31 22.20 -1.14
CA GLU A 96 9.45 22.39 0.31
C GLU A 96 10.08 23.74 0.67
N GLU A 97 11.07 24.21 -0.09
CA GLU A 97 11.70 25.53 0.11
C GLU A 97 10.72 26.69 -0.08
N HIS A 98 9.71 26.54 -0.94
CA HIS A 98 8.78 27.60 -1.31
C HIS A 98 7.38 27.44 -0.72
N ARG A 99 7.03 26.28 -0.23
CA ARG A 99 5.74 25.85 0.41
C ARG A 99 4.49 26.63 0.00
N ASN A 100 4.10 26.51 -1.27
CA ASN A 100 2.86 27.09 -1.77
C ASN A 100 1.76 26.03 -1.87
N GLY A 101 1.08 25.74 -0.75
CA GLY A 101 -0.03 24.79 -0.73
C GLY A 101 0.38 23.33 -0.46
N PRO A 102 -0.49 22.35 -0.77
CA PRO A 102 -0.22 20.92 -0.57
C PRO A 102 0.82 20.39 -1.57
N ASN A 103 1.59 19.37 -1.15
CA ASN A 103 2.62 18.76 -1.99
C ASN A 103 2.03 18.17 -3.29
N PRO A 104 2.42 18.65 -4.48
CA PRO A 104 1.83 18.22 -5.75
C PRO A 104 2.11 16.74 -6.07
N LEU A 105 3.26 16.21 -5.66
CA LEU A 105 3.62 14.80 -5.86
C LEU A 105 2.74 13.89 -5.00
N GLN A 106 2.48 14.27 -3.74
CA GLN A 106 1.55 13.55 -2.87
C GLN A 106 0.14 13.58 -3.45
N GLN A 107 -0.35 14.75 -3.84
CA GLN A 107 -1.68 14.88 -4.42
C GLN A 107 -1.85 14.05 -5.71
N ALA A 108 -0.85 14.05 -6.59
CA ALA A 108 -0.91 13.31 -7.83
C ALA A 108 -1.09 11.81 -7.61
N ILE A 109 -0.27 11.22 -6.72
CA ILE A 109 -0.34 9.79 -6.45
C ILE A 109 -1.59 9.41 -5.65
N ALA A 110 -1.99 10.20 -4.65
CA ALA A 110 -3.20 9.95 -3.87
C ALA A 110 -4.47 10.01 -4.74
N LYS A 111 -4.55 10.99 -5.64
CA LYS A 111 -5.64 11.11 -6.61
C LYS A 111 -5.67 9.93 -7.59
N GLN A 112 -4.51 9.50 -8.06
CA GLN A 112 -4.40 8.33 -8.96
C GLN A 112 -4.90 7.07 -8.27
N ILE A 113 -4.42 6.78 -7.06
CA ILE A 113 -4.85 5.60 -6.28
C ILE A 113 -6.36 5.65 -6.04
N SER A 114 -6.90 6.83 -5.70
CA SER A 114 -8.34 7.03 -5.52
C SER A 114 -9.15 6.71 -6.77
N ALA A 115 -8.68 7.16 -7.93
CA ALA A 115 -9.34 6.90 -9.21
C ALA A 115 -9.25 5.41 -9.60
N MET A 116 -8.10 4.77 -9.36
CA MET A 116 -7.91 3.34 -9.60
C MET A 116 -8.83 2.50 -8.70
N LEU A 117 -8.92 2.85 -7.41
CA LEU A 117 -9.84 2.21 -6.46
C LEU A 117 -11.29 2.31 -6.94
N ALA A 118 -11.76 3.52 -7.24
CA ALA A 118 -13.13 3.73 -7.71
C ALA A 118 -13.45 2.91 -8.96
N GLY A 119 -12.55 2.91 -9.95
CA GLY A 119 -12.74 2.14 -11.17
C GLY A 119 -12.73 0.62 -10.96
N LEU A 120 -11.91 0.11 -10.04
CA LEU A 120 -11.87 -1.31 -9.70
C LEU A 120 -13.12 -1.75 -8.92
N LEU A 121 -13.61 -0.92 -8.01
CA LEU A 121 -14.86 -1.17 -7.27
C LEU A 121 -16.07 -1.18 -8.22
N GLU A 122 -16.16 -0.21 -9.13
CA GLU A 122 -17.22 -0.15 -10.15
C GLU A 122 -17.19 -1.39 -11.05
N GLN A 123 -16.02 -1.76 -11.57
CA GLN A 123 -15.83 -2.96 -12.41
C GLN A 123 -16.28 -4.24 -11.70
N ALA A 124 -16.02 -4.35 -10.41
CA ALA A 124 -16.33 -5.54 -9.61
C ALA A 124 -17.75 -5.54 -9.02
N GLY A 125 -18.45 -4.41 -9.05
CA GLY A 125 -19.76 -4.25 -8.39
C GLY A 125 -19.66 -4.29 -6.86
N ILE A 126 -18.52 -3.84 -6.29
CA ILE A 126 -18.21 -3.83 -4.85
C ILE A 126 -18.32 -2.41 -4.33
N GLY A 127 -18.89 -2.24 -3.14
CA GLY A 127 -19.14 -0.91 -2.57
C GLY A 127 -17.89 -0.26 -1.98
N ASP A 128 -17.03 -0.99 -1.31
CA ASP A 128 -15.80 -0.47 -0.67
C ASP A 128 -14.82 -1.62 -0.38
N VAL A 129 -13.63 -1.27 0.11
CA VAL A 129 -12.61 -2.21 0.59
C VAL A 129 -12.45 -2.10 2.11
N ASP A 130 -12.07 -3.20 2.74
CA ASP A 130 -11.84 -3.26 4.19
C ASP A 130 -10.50 -2.65 4.58
N PHE A 131 -9.51 -2.70 3.67
CA PHE A 131 -8.21 -2.07 3.87
C PHE A 131 -7.46 -1.86 2.56
N LEU A 132 -6.43 -1.02 2.62
CA LEU A 132 -5.44 -0.85 1.57
C LEU A 132 -4.09 -1.39 2.05
N SER A 133 -3.35 -2.06 1.17
CA SER A 133 -1.94 -2.43 1.38
C SER A 133 -1.10 -1.75 0.31
N LEU A 134 -0.18 -0.89 0.75
CA LEU A 134 0.59 -0.02 -0.13
C LEU A 134 2.07 -0.39 -0.05
N THR A 135 2.69 -0.53 -1.20
CA THR A 135 4.11 -0.82 -1.35
C THR A 135 4.72 0.03 -2.48
N GLY A 136 6.03 0.07 -2.54
CA GLY A 136 6.80 0.79 -3.54
C GLY A 136 8.23 1.03 -3.04
N ASN A 137 9.08 1.60 -3.87
CA ASN A 137 10.41 1.97 -3.43
C ASN A 137 10.37 3.07 -2.35
N THR A 138 11.47 3.22 -1.62
CA THR A 138 11.54 4.11 -0.46
C THR A 138 11.11 5.54 -0.78
N THR A 139 11.52 6.07 -1.93
CA THR A 139 11.12 7.44 -2.34
C THR A 139 9.64 7.54 -2.63
N MET A 140 9.06 6.58 -3.38
CA MET A 140 7.62 6.62 -3.69
C MET A 140 6.77 6.55 -2.43
N MET A 141 7.18 5.77 -1.44
CA MET A 141 6.51 5.70 -0.14
C MET A 141 6.59 7.02 0.62
N HIS A 142 7.77 7.70 0.62
CA HIS A 142 7.92 9.02 1.23
C HIS A 142 7.05 10.07 0.55
N LEU A 143 7.05 10.11 -0.79
CA LEU A 143 6.22 11.07 -1.54
C LEU A 143 4.72 10.86 -1.31
N LEU A 144 4.26 9.60 -1.18
CA LEU A 144 2.88 9.30 -0.80
C LEU A 144 2.53 9.84 0.58
N CYS A 145 3.45 9.69 1.54
CA CYS A 145 3.25 10.14 2.92
C CYS A 145 3.45 11.66 3.11
N GLY A 146 3.91 12.38 2.08
CA GLY A 146 4.31 13.78 2.22
C GLY A 146 5.53 13.97 3.12
N LEU A 147 6.39 12.95 3.22
CA LEU A 147 7.63 13.00 3.97
C LEU A 147 8.77 13.49 3.09
N PRO A 148 9.74 14.28 3.65
CA PRO A 148 10.84 14.81 2.88
C PRO A 148 11.72 13.72 2.27
N GLY A 149 11.97 13.82 0.97
CA GLY A 149 12.82 12.90 0.22
C GLY A 149 14.28 13.32 0.11
N GLU A 150 14.64 14.55 0.50
CA GLU A 150 15.97 15.15 0.29
C GLU A 150 17.10 14.24 0.78
N HIS A 151 16.97 13.69 1.99
CA HIS A 151 18.01 12.86 2.60
C HIS A 151 18.11 11.45 2.01
N ILE A 152 17.12 11.01 1.21
CA ILE A 152 17.23 9.76 0.43
C ILE A 152 18.19 9.97 -0.75
N GLY A 153 18.16 11.17 -1.36
CA GLY A 153 18.99 11.52 -2.52
C GLY A 153 20.42 12.01 -2.19
N LYS A 154 20.73 12.26 -0.93
CA LYS A 154 22.03 12.81 -0.47
C LYS A 154 22.69 11.94 0.57
N ALA A 155 24.01 11.76 0.43
CA ALA A 155 24.79 11.04 1.44
C ALA A 155 24.60 11.69 2.84
N PRO A 156 24.40 10.91 3.90
CA PRO A 156 24.57 9.45 4.01
C PRO A 156 23.33 8.60 3.65
N PHE A 157 22.37 9.12 2.86
CA PHE A 157 21.20 8.41 2.35
C PHE A 157 20.27 7.86 3.45
N ILE A 158 19.82 8.75 4.32
CA ILE A 158 18.97 8.40 5.48
C ILE A 158 17.52 8.78 5.19
N PRO A 159 16.60 7.82 4.98
CA PRO A 159 15.18 8.11 4.84
C PRO A 159 14.57 8.57 6.17
N ALA A 160 13.47 9.32 6.11
CA ALA A 160 12.77 9.80 7.31
C ALA A 160 12.19 8.64 8.14
N THR A 161 11.76 7.58 7.48
CA THR A 161 11.30 6.34 8.12
C THR A 161 11.45 5.15 7.17
N LEU A 162 11.60 3.97 7.75
CA LEU A 162 11.55 2.67 7.07
C LEU A 162 10.53 1.75 7.75
N GLU A 163 9.90 2.24 8.83
CA GLU A 163 8.97 1.46 9.63
C GLU A 163 7.64 1.23 8.91
N PRO A 164 6.96 0.11 9.18
CA PRO A 164 5.62 -0.10 8.70
C PRO A 164 4.67 0.91 9.35
N MET A 165 3.73 1.44 8.57
CA MET A 165 2.76 2.40 9.07
C MET A 165 1.33 1.89 8.87
N ARG A 166 0.46 2.25 9.81
CA ARG A 166 -0.97 2.07 9.70
C ARG A 166 -1.66 3.40 10.01
N LEU A 167 -2.42 3.91 9.05
CA LEU A 167 -3.15 5.17 9.18
C LEU A 167 -4.43 5.12 8.33
N PRO A 168 -5.39 6.02 8.54
CA PRO A 168 -6.52 6.16 7.64
C PRO A 168 -6.06 6.49 6.22
N ALA A 169 -6.64 5.88 5.20
CA ALA A 169 -6.30 6.21 3.80
C ALA A 169 -6.54 7.70 3.48
N ALA A 170 -7.53 8.31 4.13
CA ALA A 170 -7.82 9.72 4.00
C ALA A 170 -6.66 10.63 4.44
N ASP A 171 -5.83 10.22 5.41
CA ASP A 171 -4.67 10.98 5.87
C ASP A 171 -3.56 11.03 4.79
N LEU A 172 -3.56 10.06 3.87
CA LEU A 172 -2.73 10.05 2.67
C LEU A 172 -3.34 10.83 1.49
N GLY A 173 -4.54 11.38 1.66
CA GLY A 173 -5.32 12.01 0.60
C GLY A 173 -6.01 11.03 -0.35
N ILE A 174 -6.08 9.75 0.01
CA ILE A 174 -6.79 8.73 -0.76
C ILE A 174 -8.27 8.74 -0.37
N ALA A 175 -9.17 8.74 -1.36
CA ALA A 175 -10.62 8.81 -1.16
C ALA A 175 -11.18 7.46 -0.70
N SER A 176 -10.85 7.05 0.52
CA SER A 176 -11.37 5.86 1.20
C SER A 176 -11.36 6.09 2.71
N GLN A 177 -12.31 5.48 3.42
CA GLN A 177 -12.35 5.47 4.89
C GLN A 177 -11.62 4.26 5.47
N ALA A 178 -11.18 3.34 4.63
CA ALA A 178 -10.49 2.14 5.04
C ALA A 178 -9.08 2.45 5.60
N PRO A 179 -8.56 1.64 6.52
CA PRO A 179 -7.19 1.77 6.98
C PRO A 179 -6.21 1.39 5.85
N ALA A 180 -5.14 2.17 5.73
CA ALA A 180 -4.02 1.91 4.85
C ALA A 180 -2.84 1.34 5.65
N PHE A 181 -2.26 0.26 5.14
CA PHE A 181 -1.05 -0.37 5.65
C PHE A 181 0.08 -0.12 4.65
N LEU A 182 1.11 0.55 5.10
CA LEU A 182 2.33 0.78 4.34
C LEU A 182 3.37 -0.23 4.79
N LEU A 183 3.93 -0.97 3.84
CA LEU A 183 4.94 -1.97 4.13
C LEU A 183 6.27 -1.29 4.51
N PRO A 184 7.09 -1.94 5.37
CA PRO A 184 8.40 -1.42 5.76
C PRO A 184 9.40 -1.47 4.61
N GLY A 185 10.34 -0.54 4.60
CA GLY A 185 11.55 -0.60 3.79
C GLY A 185 12.73 -1.20 4.56
N ILE A 186 13.84 -1.41 3.85
CA ILE A 186 15.11 -1.89 4.45
C ILE A 186 16.16 -0.77 4.46
N SER A 187 16.19 0.02 3.40
CA SER A 187 17.15 1.13 3.26
C SER A 187 16.63 2.20 2.30
N ALA A 188 17.40 3.24 2.05
CA ALA A 188 17.10 4.26 1.04
C ALA A 188 16.88 3.68 -0.37
N TYR A 189 17.56 2.59 -0.69
CA TYR A 189 17.54 1.96 -2.02
C TYR A 189 16.88 0.58 -2.05
N ILE A 190 16.47 0.04 -0.91
CA ILE A 190 15.76 -1.23 -0.81
C ILE A 190 14.43 -0.94 -0.12
N GLY A 191 13.42 -0.72 -0.91
CA GLY A 191 12.10 -0.25 -0.48
C GLY A 191 11.15 -1.37 -0.04
N ALA A 192 9.92 -0.99 0.15
CA ALA A 192 8.85 -1.89 0.55
C ALA A 192 8.45 -2.88 -0.56
N ASP A 193 8.67 -2.54 -1.81
CA ASP A 193 8.53 -3.39 -3.00
C ASP A 193 9.41 -4.64 -2.90
N ILE A 194 10.69 -4.46 -2.56
CA ILE A 194 11.61 -5.59 -2.34
C ILE A 194 11.20 -6.42 -1.13
N VAL A 195 10.73 -5.79 -0.05
CA VAL A 195 10.18 -6.53 1.11
C VAL A 195 8.97 -7.36 0.71
N ALA A 196 8.06 -6.80 -0.09
CA ALA A 196 6.91 -7.53 -0.62
C ALA A 196 7.34 -8.71 -1.50
N SER A 197 8.34 -8.52 -2.36
CA SER A 197 8.91 -9.56 -3.23
C SER A 197 9.57 -10.68 -2.42
N LEU A 198 10.34 -10.36 -1.38
CA LEU A 198 10.93 -11.33 -0.46
C LEU A 198 9.85 -12.16 0.28
N LEU A 199 8.77 -11.52 0.70
CA LEU A 199 7.63 -12.21 1.31
C LEU A 199 6.92 -13.11 0.29
N ALA A 200 6.71 -12.63 -0.94
CA ALA A 200 6.08 -13.39 -2.00
C ALA A 200 6.89 -14.63 -2.41
N ALA A 201 8.21 -14.51 -2.41
CA ALA A 201 9.14 -15.61 -2.68
C ALA A 201 9.31 -16.58 -1.49
N ASP A 202 8.65 -16.32 -0.34
CA ASP A 202 8.82 -17.08 0.92
C ASP A 202 10.30 -17.16 1.37
N ALA A 203 11.07 -16.11 1.05
CA ALA A 203 12.52 -16.07 1.24
C ALA A 203 12.93 -16.25 2.72
N HIS A 204 12.09 -15.80 3.66
CA HIS A 204 12.31 -15.97 5.11
C HIS A 204 12.29 -17.43 5.59
N ARG A 205 11.76 -18.36 4.76
CA ARG A 205 11.77 -19.80 5.01
C ARG A 205 12.75 -20.56 4.14
N SER A 206 13.37 -19.87 3.19
CA SER A 206 14.32 -20.50 2.26
C SER A 206 15.64 -20.82 2.97
N GLN A 207 16.27 -21.92 2.56
CA GLN A 207 17.63 -22.22 3.00
C GLN A 207 18.61 -21.27 2.28
N PRO A 208 19.47 -20.52 2.99
CA PRO A 208 20.47 -19.68 2.36
C PRO A 208 21.59 -20.52 1.69
N PRO A 209 22.29 -20.00 0.66
CA PRO A 209 22.05 -18.69 0.03
C PRO A 209 20.92 -18.72 -1.00
N PHE A 210 20.18 -17.61 -1.12
CA PHE A 210 19.26 -17.35 -2.24
C PHE A 210 19.57 -15.99 -2.87
N LEU A 211 19.18 -15.80 -4.13
CA LEU A 211 19.32 -14.55 -4.86
C LEU A 211 17.93 -14.10 -5.32
N LEU A 212 17.52 -12.90 -4.93
CA LEU A 212 16.39 -12.21 -5.49
C LEU A 212 16.90 -11.12 -6.44
N VAL A 213 16.39 -11.09 -7.66
CA VAL A 213 16.70 -10.06 -8.65
C VAL A 213 15.40 -9.41 -9.06
N ASP A 214 15.25 -8.12 -8.79
CA ASP A 214 14.16 -7.30 -9.27
C ASP A 214 14.63 -6.49 -10.49
N LEU A 215 13.94 -6.69 -11.62
CA LEU A 215 14.26 -6.05 -12.89
C LEU A 215 13.12 -5.09 -13.24
N GLY A 216 13.23 -3.87 -12.73
CA GLY A 216 12.27 -2.79 -12.97
C GLY A 216 12.89 -1.59 -13.70
N THR A 217 12.37 -0.40 -13.43
CA THR A 217 12.98 0.87 -13.87
C THR A 217 14.37 1.05 -13.25
N ASN A 218 14.52 0.61 -12.00
CA ASN A 218 15.81 0.40 -11.33
C ASN A 218 16.00 -1.10 -11.13
N ALA A 219 17.22 -1.61 -11.17
CA ALA A 219 17.51 -3.00 -10.90
C ALA A 219 18.10 -3.16 -9.50
N GLU A 220 17.50 -4.00 -8.67
CA GLU A 220 17.93 -4.35 -7.32
C GLU A 220 18.28 -5.83 -7.25
N THR A 221 19.37 -6.17 -6.52
CA THR A 221 19.85 -7.54 -6.32
C THR A 221 20.18 -7.83 -4.87
#